data_a287cdf8bf23d810f016402b2ab12dee
#
_entry.id   a287cdf8bf23d810f016402b2ab12dee
#
_cell.length_a   1.000
_cell.length_b   1.000
_cell.length_c   1.000
_cell.angle_alpha   90.00
_cell.angle_beta   90.00
_cell.angle_gamma   90.00
#
_symmetry.space_group_name_H-M   'P 1'
#
loop_
_entity.id
_entity.type
_entity.pdbx_description
1 polymer ?
#
loop_
_entity_poly.entity_id
_entity_poly.type
_entity_poly.pdbx_seq_one_letter_code
_entity_poly.pdbx_strand_id
1 'polypeptide(L)'
;MSKKAAENAISSTFDCLAVTQVQVFPFKEGPSLGHIKGIASVVLNDQFQVRGLRIMEGEHGLYVGYPNDPFFRGEEFRSVCCPISRQLREHIENCVLEKYSASLEPREWSVKFGQSGEHPNDQINMAISVKVTEWTREGAIEKAKSVLRREYGEFADNVDVLCAE
;
A
#
# COMPACT_ATOMS: atom_id res chain seq x y z
N MET A 1 -0.96 57.32 -0.18
CA MET A 1 -1.77 56.57 0.82
C MET A 1 -1.66 55.10 0.52
N SER A 2 -0.85 54.42 1.28
CA SER A 2 -0.53 52.97 1.09
C SER A 2 -1.66 52.13 1.69
N LYS A 3 -2.37 51.36 0.85
CA LYS A 3 -3.29 50.33 1.33
C LYS A 3 -2.43 49.15 1.84
N LYS A 4 -2.23 49.08 3.15
CA LYS A 4 -1.83 47.84 3.82
C LYS A 4 -2.92 46.83 3.53
N ALA A 5 -2.59 45.80 2.76
CA ALA A 5 -3.37 44.57 2.71
C ALA A 5 -3.42 44.02 4.12
N ALA A 6 -4.62 43.90 4.65
CA ALA A 6 -4.83 43.16 5.89
C ALA A 6 -4.44 41.68 5.58
N GLU A 7 -3.29 41.26 6.06
CA GLU A 7 -2.97 39.87 6.23
C GLU A 7 -4.02 39.31 7.21
N ASN A 8 -5.01 38.60 6.66
CA ASN A 8 -5.83 37.71 7.46
C ASN A 8 -4.91 36.59 7.96
N ALA A 9 -4.33 36.83 9.12
CA ALA A 9 -3.75 35.81 9.92
C ALA A 9 -4.90 34.89 10.33
N ILE A 10 -5.18 33.85 9.51
CA ILE A 10 -5.96 32.70 9.94
C ILE A 10 -5.15 32.12 11.08
N SER A 11 -5.67 32.26 12.28
CA SER A 11 -5.05 31.78 13.50
C SER A 11 -4.68 30.32 13.35
N SER A 12 -3.42 30.04 13.39
CA SER A 12 -2.75 28.81 12.99
C SER A 12 -2.81 27.74 14.09
N THR A 13 -3.96 27.19 14.33
CA THR A 13 -4.06 25.91 15.04
C THR A 13 -3.58 24.73 14.15
N PHE A 14 -3.20 25.02 12.89
CA PHE A 14 -2.80 24.03 11.87
C PHE A 14 -1.43 24.35 11.25
N ASP A 15 -0.49 24.86 12.04
CA ASP A 15 0.82 25.31 11.55
C ASP A 15 1.69 24.20 10.95
N CYS A 16 1.36 22.92 11.20
CA CYS A 16 2.10 21.79 10.66
C CYS A 16 1.15 20.75 10.07
N LEU A 17 1.27 20.50 8.78
CA LEU A 17 0.68 19.32 8.16
C LEU A 17 1.63 18.14 8.38
N ALA A 18 1.22 17.20 9.23
CA ALA A 18 1.96 15.98 9.49
C ALA A 18 1.32 14.81 8.73
N VAL A 19 2.15 13.95 8.14
CA VAL A 19 1.69 12.67 7.58
C VAL A 19 1.44 11.71 8.73
N THR A 20 0.17 11.36 8.98
CA THR A 20 -0.22 10.49 10.09
C THR A 20 -0.44 9.05 9.64
N GLN A 21 -0.82 8.83 8.37
CA GLN A 21 -0.98 7.49 7.83
C GLN A 21 -0.57 7.46 6.35
N VAL A 22 0.09 6.36 5.96
CA VAL A 22 0.43 6.06 4.57
C VAL A 22 -0.05 4.65 4.24
N GLN A 23 -0.76 4.53 3.13
CA GLN A 23 -1.12 3.24 2.53
C GLN A 23 -0.49 3.16 1.15
N VAL A 24 0.13 2.03 0.84
CA VAL A 24 0.79 1.80 -0.44
C VAL A 24 0.32 0.46 -1.02
N PHE A 25 0.07 0.48 -2.31
CA PHE A 25 -0.31 -0.69 -3.11
C PHE A 25 0.70 -0.85 -4.24
N PRO A 26 1.77 -1.65 -4.04
CA PRO A 26 2.75 -1.94 -5.07
C PRO A 26 2.10 -2.68 -6.24
N PHE A 27 2.51 -2.37 -7.45
CA PHE A 27 2.12 -3.15 -8.62
C PHE A 27 3.12 -4.27 -8.84
N LYS A 28 2.61 -5.44 -9.25
CA LYS A 28 3.49 -6.49 -9.78
C LYS A 28 4.08 -5.99 -11.09
N GLU A 29 5.35 -6.21 -11.29
CA GLU A 29 6.03 -5.81 -12.51
C GLU A 29 5.34 -6.41 -13.75
N GLY A 30 5.04 -5.55 -14.72
CA GLY A 30 4.44 -5.94 -15.97
C GLY A 30 4.62 -4.86 -17.05
N PRO A 31 4.79 -5.24 -18.31
CA PRO A 31 5.09 -4.31 -19.41
C PRO A 31 3.97 -3.29 -19.67
N SER A 32 2.77 -3.51 -19.17
CA SER A 32 1.61 -2.64 -19.37
C SER A 32 1.54 -1.44 -18.43
N LEU A 33 2.33 -1.41 -17.35
CA LEU A 33 2.25 -0.37 -16.33
C LEU A 33 3.27 0.77 -16.52
N GLY A 34 4.21 0.62 -17.47
CA GLY A 34 5.23 1.61 -17.78
C GLY A 34 6.07 1.99 -16.54
N HIS A 35 6.20 3.29 -16.30
CA HIS A 35 6.99 3.82 -15.19
C HIS A 35 6.26 3.82 -13.83
N ILE A 36 4.99 3.40 -13.77
CA ILE A 36 4.21 3.40 -12.53
C ILE A 36 4.48 2.10 -11.77
N LYS A 37 5.02 2.22 -10.57
CA LYS A 37 5.38 1.09 -9.69
C LYS A 37 4.34 0.79 -8.61
N GLY A 38 3.43 1.72 -8.34
CA GLY A 38 2.38 1.56 -7.35
C GLY A 38 1.51 2.79 -7.18
N ILE A 39 0.48 2.62 -6.37
CA ILE A 39 -0.42 3.71 -5.95
C ILE A 39 -0.30 3.87 -4.45
N ALA A 40 -0.39 5.11 -3.98
CA ALA A 40 -0.39 5.42 -2.56
C ALA A 40 -1.53 6.37 -2.17
N SER A 41 -1.85 6.37 -0.89
CA SER A 41 -2.65 7.39 -0.24
C SER A 41 -1.99 7.83 1.06
N VAL A 42 -2.16 9.10 1.40
CA VAL A 42 -1.66 9.68 2.65
C VAL A 42 -2.79 10.33 3.41
N VAL A 43 -2.73 10.26 4.73
CA VAL A 43 -3.61 11.00 5.63
C VAL A 43 -2.76 12.06 6.33
N LEU A 44 -3.28 13.28 6.36
CA LEU A 44 -2.66 14.42 7.00
C LEU A 44 -3.45 14.78 8.27
N ASN A 45 -2.76 14.85 9.41
CA ASN A 45 -3.32 15.22 10.72
C ASN A 45 -4.57 14.40 11.12
N ASP A 46 -4.71 13.16 10.64
CA ASP A 46 -5.90 12.31 10.83
C ASP A 46 -7.24 12.94 10.35
N GLN A 47 -7.16 13.99 9.53
CA GLN A 47 -8.31 14.78 9.12
C GLN A 47 -8.48 14.88 7.61
N PHE A 48 -7.40 14.80 6.84
CA PHE A 48 -7.46 14.98 5.40
C PHE A 48 -6.72 13.86 4.66
N GLN A 49 -7.43 13.17 3.76
CA GLN A 49 -6.85 12.09 2.97
C GLN A 49 -6.64 12.50 1.51
N VAL A 50 -5.43 12.29 1.00
CA VAL A 50 -5.11 12.40 -0.41
C VAL A 50 -4.92 10.99 -0.98
N ARG A 51 -5.69 10.65 -2.02
CA ARG A 51 -5.62 9.37 -2.73
C ARG A 51 -5.10 9.55 -4.15
N GLY A 52 -4.65 8.45 -4.75
CA GLY A 52 -4.22 8.44 -6.15
C GLY A 52 -2.83 9.04 -6.36
N LEU A 53 -2.02 9.09 -5.31
CA LEU A 53 -0.59 9.33 -5.47
C LEU A 53 0.01 8.16 -6.25
N ARG A 54 0.87 8.45 -7.23
CA ARG A 54 1.52 7.44 -8.07
C ARG A 54 2.99 7.35 -7.68
N ILE A 55 3.46 6.15 -7.40
CA ILE A 55 4.88 5.87 -7.23
C ILE A 55 5.43 5.58 -8.62
N MET A 56 6.35 6.41 -9.07
CA MET A 56 6.87 6.39 -10.43
C MET A 56 8.39 6.23 -10.41
N GLU A 57 8.91 5.57 -11.44
CA GLU A 57 10.35 5.46 -11.66
C GLU A 57 10.78 6.44 -12.75
N GLY A 58 11.74 7.28 -12.43
CA GLY A 58 12.36 8.25 -13.35
C GLY A 58 13.86 8.04 -13.47
N GLU A 59 14.52 8.90 -14.21
CA GLU A 59 15.97 8.85 -14.44
C GLU A 59 16.81 8.97 -13.15
N HIS A 60 16.26 9.63 -12.13
CA HIS A 60 16.94 9.86 -10.85
C HIS A 60 16.43 8.94 -9.72
N GLY A 61 15.61 7.94 -10.05
CA GLY A 61 15.03 7.00 -9.08
C GLY A 61 13.52 7.15 -8.91
N LEU A 62 13.03 6.63 -7.80
CA LEU A 62 11.60 6.67 -7.48
C LEU A 62 11.18 8.07 -7.01
N TYR A 63 10.00 8.49 -7.43
CA TYR A 63 9.36 9.74 -7.00
C TYR A 63 7.86 9.60 -6.90
N VAL A 64 7.20 10.54 -6.22
CA VAL A 64 5.76 10.54 -6.03
C VAL A 64 5.10 11.56 -6.95
N GLY A 65 4.26 11.06 -7.86
CA GLY A 65 3.39 11.87 -8.71
C GLY A 65 2.04 12.11 -8.05
N TYR A 66 1.57 13.35 -8.12
CA TYR A 66 0.26 13.74 -7.59
C TYR A 66 -0.85 13.52 -8.62
N PRO A 67 -2.14 13.37 -8.19
CA PRO A 67 -3.25 13.15 -9.10
C PRO A 67 -3.40 14.30 -10.09
N ASN A 68 -3.48 13.98 -11.37
CA ASN A 68 -3.66 14.96 -12.43
C ASN A 68 -5.12 15.38 -12.55
N ASP A 69 -5.33 16.63 -12.96
CA ASP A 69 -6.64 17.16 -13.32
C ASP A 69 -7.07 16.57 -14.67
N PRO A 70 -8.11 15.70 -14.71
CA PRO A 70 -8.56 15.07 -15.94
C PRO A 70 -9.25 16.05 -16.91
N PHE A 71 -9.64 17.22 -16.44
CA PHE A 71 -10.33 18.25 -17.24
C PHE A 71 -9.38 19.32 -17.79
N PHE A 72 -8.15 19.38 -17.31
CA PHE A 72 -7.16 20.32 -17.80
C PHE A 72 -6.69 19.90 -19.21
N ARG A 73 -6.77 20.82 -20.17
CA ARG A 73 -6.43 20.62 -21.59
C ARG A 73 -5.17 21.36 -22.04
N GLY A 74 -4.43 21.95 -21.10
CA GLY A 74 -3.15 22.60 -21.39
C GLY A 74 -2.03 21.62 -21.70
N GLU A 75 -0.91 22.13 -22.20
CA GLU A 75 0.28 21.31 -22.53
C GLU A 75 1.02 20.78 -21.28
N GLU A 76 0.85 21.46 -20.15
CA GLU A 76 1.49 21.09 -18.88
C GLU A 76 0.58 20.23 -18.01
N PHE A 77 1.17 19.32 -17.24
CA PHE A 77 0.42 18.53 -16.26
C PHE A 77 -0.01 19.42 -15.08
N ARG A 78 -1.32 19.47 -14.84
CA ARG A 78 -1.89 20.14 -13.69
C ARG A 78 -2.36 19.14 -12.64
N SER A 79 -1.83 19.23 -11.43
CA SER A 79 -2.29 18.39 -10.33
C SER A 79 -3.58 18.94 -9.71
N VAL A 80 -4.54 18.04 -9.39
CA VAL A 80 -5.75 18.38 -8.63
C VAL A 80 -5.38 18.86 -7.22
N CYS A 81 -4.41 18.20 -6.61
CA CYS A 81 -3.87 18.58 -5.30
C CYS A 81 -2.36 18.30 -5.29
N CYS A 82 -1.60 19.20 -4.67
CA CYS A 82 -0.17 19.00 -4.43
C CYS A 82 0.28 19.89 -3.28
N PRO A 83 1.35 19.51 -2.55
CA PRO A 83 1.98 20.38 -1.57
C PRO A 83 2.55 21.61 -2.24
N ILE A 84 2.31 22.77 -1.66
CA ILE A 84 2.85 24.05 -2.13
C ILE A 84 4.28 24.21 -1.60
N SER A 85 4.51 23.82 -0.33
CA SER A 85 5.84 23.94 0.26
C SER A 85 6.72 22.74 -0.16
N ARG A 86 7.98 23.05 -0.44
CA ARG A 86 9.00 22.03 -0.76
C ARG A 86 9.18 21.03 0.38
N GLN A 87 9.24 21.55 1.61
CA GLN A 87 9.45 20.71 2.81
C GLN A 87 8.34 19.67 2.98
N LEU A 88 7.07 20.08 2.82
CA LEU A 88 5.94 19.15 2.90
C LEU A 88 5.96 18.12 1.77
N ARG A 89 6.36 18.55 0.56
CA ARG A 89 6.50 17.63 -0.58
C ARG A 89 7.54 16.57 -0.29
N GLU A 90 8.73 16.95 0.12
CA GLU A 90 9.82 16.03 0.46
C GLU A 90 9.43 15.10 1.62
N HIS A 91 8.72 15.62 2.62
CA HIS A 91 8.24 14.81 3.74
C HIS A 91 7.23 13.75 3.30
N ILE A 92 6.22 14.11 2.50
CA ILE A 92 5.24 13.15 1.96
C ILE A 92 5.94 12.11 1.09
N GLU A 93 6.85 12.55 0.22
CA GLU A 93 7.59 11.66 -0.68
C GLU A 93 8.41 10.64 0.10
N ASN A 94 9.17 11.08 1.10
CA ASN A 94 9.96 10.20 1.96
C ASN A 94 9.07 9.18 2.68
N CYS A 95 7.97 9.61 3.31
CA CYS A 95 7.05 8.70 3.99
C CYS A 95 6.43 7.65 3.04
N VAL A 96 6.06 8.06 1.82
CA VAL A 96 5.49 7.15 0.81
C VAL A 96 6.52 6.16 0.30
N LEU A 97 7.73 6.63 -0.04
CA LEU A 97 8.80 5.78 -0.58
C LEU A 97 9.36 4.81 0.47
N GLU A 98 9.49 5.25 1.72
CA GLU A 98 9.86 4.37 2.84
C GLU A 98 8.82 3.25 3.03
N LYS A 99 7.53 3.60 3.03
CA LYS A 99 6.46 2.62 3.13
C LYS A 99 6.41 1.69 1.92
N TYR A 100 6.69 2.21 0.72
CA TYR A 100 6.79 1.42 -0.50
C TYR A 100 7.93 0.41 -0.42
N SER A 101 9.13 0.85 -0.03
CA SER A 101 10.29 -0.03 0.13
C SER A 101 10.01 -1.15 1.14
N ALA A 102 9.43 -0.81 2.29
CA ALA A 102 9.01 -1.80 3.29
C ALA A 102 7.94 -2.77 2.77
N SER A 103 7.10 -2.35 1.83
CA SER A 103 6.08 -3.20 1.21
C SER A 103 6.65 -4.14 0.13
N LEU A 104 7.86 -3.86 -0.35
CA LEU A 104 8.60 -4.72 -1.28
C LEU A 104 9.41 -5.82 -0.57
N GLU A 105 9.56 -5.74 0.74
CA GLU A 105 10.23 -6.80 1.49
C GLU A 105 9.26 -7.96 1.72
N PRO A 106 9.67 -9.20 1.41
CA PRO A 106 8.85 -10.36 1.66
C PRO A 106 8.70 -10.55 3.17
N ARG A 107 7.47 -10.74 3.64
CA ARG A 107 7.17 -10.98 5.05
C ARG A 107 6.92 -12.45 5.33
N GLU A 108 7.15 -12.87 6.58
CA GLU A 108 6.76 -14.19 7.04
C GLU A 108 5.23 -14.24 7.21
N TRP A 109 4.63 -15.26 6.62
CA TRP A 109 3.23 -15.58 6.72
C TRP A 109 3.05 -16.91 7.45
N SER A 110 2.09 -16.97 8.34
CA SER A 110 1.62 -18.21 8.95
C SER A 110 0.30 -18.61 8.30
N VAL A 111 0.36 -19.60 7.41
CA VAL A 111 -0.84 -20.12 6.73
C VAL A 111 -1.32 -21.35 7.46
N LYS A 112 -2.56 -21.30 7.98
CA LYS A 112 -3.20 -22.40 8.69
C LYS A 112 -4.14 -23.14 7.75
N PHE A 113 -4.01 -24.45 7.70
CA PHE A 113 -4.85 -25.37 6.96
C PHE A 113 -5.62 -26.29 7.92
N GLY A 114 -6.82 -26.68 7.55
CA GLY A 114 -7.61 -27.61 8.33
C GLY A 114 -8.68 -28.26 7.48
N GLN A 115 -9.25 -29.37 7.99
CA GLN A 115 -10.41 -29.99 7.36
C GLN A 115 -11.68 -29.23 7.78
N SER A 116 -12.44 -28.78 6.79
CA SER A 116 -13.78 -28.24 7.01
C SER A 116 -14.72 -29.39 7.26
N GLY A 117 -15.23 -29.55 8.48
CA GLY A 117 -16.24 -30.56 8.79
C GLY A 117 -17.59 -30.20 8.15
N GLU A 118 -18.31 -31.17 7.62
CA GLU A 118 -19.64 -30.98 7.02
C GLU A 118 -20.74 -30.60 8.07
N HIS A 119 -20.42 -30.68 9.35
CA HIS A 119 -21.37 -30.36 10.41
C HIS A 119 -20.87 -29.20 11.30
N PRO A 120 -21.78 -28.28 11.75
CA PRO A 120 -21.40 -27.12 12.55
C PRO A 120 -20.83 -27.44 13.94
N ASN A 121 -20.88 -28.70 14.37
CA ASN A 121 -20.30 -29.19 15.62
C ASN A 121 -18.97 -29.97 15.46
N ASP A 122 -18.51 -30.17 14.23
CA ASP A 122 -17.22 -30.83 14.02
C ASP A 122 -16.10 -29.85 14.38
N GLN A 123 -15.50 -30.08 15.52
CA GLN A 123 -14.30 -29.37 15.92
C GLN A 123 -13.21 -29.68 14.89
N ILE A 124 -12.53 -28.64 14.41
CA ILE A 124 -11.36 -28.77 13.52
C ILE A 124 -10.33 -29.64 14.24
N ASN A 125 -10.30 -30.92 13.90
CA ASN A 125 -9.50 -31.92 14.62
C ASN A 125 -8.01 -31.88 14.28
N MET A 126 -7.61 -31.21 13.18
CA MET A 126 -6.20 -30.99 12.84
C MET A 126 -6.03 -29.66 12.10
N ALA A 127 -5.31 -28.73 12.70
CA ALA A 127 -4.85 -27.53 12.03
C ALA A 127 -3.32 -27.63 11.80
N ILE A 128 -2.91 -27.59 10.54
CA ILE A 128 -1.49 -27.54 10.17
C ILE A 128 -1.13 -26.09 9.86
N SER A 129 -0.08 -25.59 10.51
CA SER A 129 0.44 -24.25 10.26
C SER A 129 1.74 -24.33 9.47
N VAL A 130 1.77 -23.69 8.31
CA VAL A 130 2.95 -23.61 7.44
C VAL A 130 3.43 -22.17 7.41
N LYS A 131 4.70 -21.96 7.78
CA LYS A 131 5.35 -20.65 7.70
C LYS A 131 6.06 -20.51 6.36
N VAL A 132 5.78 -19.42 5.66
CA VAL A 132 6.39 -19.10 4.36
C VAL A 132 6.72 -17.60 4.29
N THR A 133 7.78 -17.27 3.58
CA THR A 133 8.15 -15.88 3.30
C THR A 133 7.69 -15.52 1.90
N GLU A 134 6.77 -14.57 1.80
CA GLU A 134 6.20 -14.11 0.53
C GLU A 134 5.77 -12.64 0.57
N TRP A 135 5.62 -12.06 -0.62
CA TRP A 135 5.26 -10.66 -0.83
C TRP A 135 3.76 -10.40 -0.62
N THR A 136 2.94 -11.36 -1.01
CA THR A 136 1.48 -11.23 -0.99
C THR A 136 0.85 -12.39 -0.24
N ARG A 137 -0.35 -12.17 0.26
CA ARG A 137 -1.15 -13.19 0.92
C ARG A 137 -1.44 -14.38 0.00
N GLU A 138 -1.78 -14.11 -1.25
CA GLU A 138 -2.06 -15.11 -2.27
C GLU A 138 -0.82 -15.96 -2.58
N GLY A 139 0.33 -15.31 -2.77
CA GLY A 139 1.60 -16.00 -2.97
C GLY A 139 2.00 -16.86 -1.77
N ALA A 140 1.74 -16.37 -0.55
CA ALA A 140 1.98 -17.14 0.66
C ALA A 140 1.11 -18.39 0.73
N ILE A 141 -0.17 -18.29 0.36
CA ILE A 141 -1.10 -19.44 0.32
C ILE A 141 -0.63 -20.47 -0.72
N GLU A 142 -0.28 -20.06 -1.93
CA GLU A 142 0.19 -20.95 -2.98
C GLU A 142 1.49 -21.67 -2.57
N LYS A 143 2.43 -20.93 -2.02
CA LYS A 143 3.70 -21.48 -1.53
C LYS A 143 3.49 -22.45 -0.37
N ALA A 144 2.64 -22.08 0.59
CA ALA A 144 2.30 -22.94 1.72
C ALA A 144 1.60 -24.22 1.27
N LYS A 145 0.69 -24.16 0.28
CA LYS A 145 0.09 -25.36 -0.36
C LYS A 145 1.14 -26.25 -1.03
N SER A 146 2.12 -25.65 -1.70
CA SER A 146 3.22 -26.40 -2.33
C SER A 146 4.08 -27.13 -1.30
N VAL A 147 4.37 -26.47 -0.16
CA VAL A 147 5.09 -27.08 0.96
C VAL A 147 4.26 -28.22 1.54
N LEU A 148 2.96 -28.00 1.77
CA LEU A 148 2.06 -29.01 2.33
C LEU A 148 1.97 -30.26 1.43
N ARG A 149 1.85 -30.07 0.11
CA ARG A 149 1.84 -31.18 -0.86
C ARG A 149 3.14 -31.99 -0.84
N ARG A 150 4.27 -31.29 -0.71
CA ARG A 150 5.58 -31.97 -0.65
C ARG A 150 5.74 -32.79 0.62
N GLU A 151 5.21 -32.32 1.75
CA GLU A 151 5.37 -32.97 3.05
C GLU A 151 4.30 -34.05 3.33
N TYR A 152 3.06 -33.81 2.88
CA TYR A 152 1.91 -34.65 3.23
C TYR A 152 1.21 -35.33 2.03
N GLY A 153 1.74 -35.13 0.79
CA GLY A 153 1.23 -35.77 -0.42
C GLY A 153 -0.24 -35.46 -0.71
N GLU A 154 -1.01 -36.46 -1.04
CA GLU A 154 -2.44 -36.35 -1.39
C GLU A 154 -3.34 -35.79 -0.28
N PHE A 155 -2.89 -35.84 0.97
CA PHE A 155 -3.63 -35.25 2.10
C PHE A 155 -3.79 -33.73 1.94
N ALA A 156 -2.82 -33.09 1.30
CA ALA A 156 -2.85 -31.62 1.06
C ALA A 156 -3.99 -31.17 0.14
N ASP A 157 -4.57 -32.07 -0.64
CA ASP A 157 -5.66 -31.74 -1.57
C ASP A 157 -7.04 -31.73 -0.87
N ASN A 158 -7.12 -32.27 0.35
CA ASN A 158 -8.35 -32.38 1.15
C ASN A 158 -8.40 -31.37 2.32
N VAL A 159 -7.57 -30.35 2.33
CA VAL A 159 -7.54 -29.33 3.40
C VAL A 159 -7.79 -27.95 2.85
N ASP A 160 -8.55 -27.17 3.59
CA ASP A 160 -8.88 -25.80 3.28
C ASP A 160 -7.95 -24.81 4.00
N VAL A 161 -7.78 -23.61 3.43
CA VAL A 161 -7.07 -22.53 4.06
C VAL A 161 -8.00 -21.87 5.08
N LEU A 162 -7.66 -21.98 6.36
CA LEU A 162 -8.42 -21.37 7.45
C LEU A 162 -8.07 -19.89 7.63
N CYS A 163 -6.79 -19.56 7.65
CA CYS A 163 -6.30 -18.18 7.68
C CYS A 163 -4.87 -18.08 7.15
N ALA A 164 -4.46 -16.85 6.79
CA ALA A 164 -3.10 -16.47 6.45
C ALA A 164 -2.82 -15.10 7.08
N GLU A 165 -1.92 -15.08 8.07
CA GLU A 165 -1.57 -13.93 8.92
C GLU A 165 -0.09 -13.60 8.82
#